data_e1edd2c8b48410d0bfcd7f69521c1cd4
#
_entry.id   e1edd2c8b48410d0bfcd7f69521c1cd4
#
_cell.length_a   1.000
_cell.length_b   1.000
_cell.length_c   1.000
_cell.angle_alpha   90.00
_cell.angle_beta   90.00
_cell.angle_gamma   90.00
#
_symmetry.space_group_name_H-M   'P 1'
#
loop_
_entity.id
_entity.type
_entity.pdbx_description
1 polymer ?
#
loop_
_entity_poly.entity_id
_entity_poly.type
_entity_poly.pdbx_seq_one_letter_code
_entity_poly.pdbx_strand_id
1 'polypeptide(L)'
;MLKSVERCLECKTDRSFGNHGTWWSMPCTGDIIQYFTYHGNVICRVNWTQKTVYLTNSGWDTRSTNRALNDYKHWFTENTDFEIIDKREN
;
A
#
# COMPACT_ATOMS: atom_id res chain seq x y z
N MET A 1 -1.21 -14.60 -2.01
CA MET A 1 -1.22 -13.27 -1.31
C MET A 1 -1.27 -13.48 0.20
N LEU A 2 -0.55 -12.66 0.93
CA LEU A 2 -0.58 -12.66 2.40
C LEU A 2 -1.97 -12.25 2.88
N LYS A 3 -2.50 -12.96 3.88
CA LYS A 3 -3.84 -12.65 4.40
C LYS A 3 -3.93 -11.26 5.03
N SER A 4 -2.87 -10.82 5.71
CA SER A 4 -2.84 -9.48 6.31
C SER A 4 -2.90 -8.39 5.25
N VAL A 5 -2.22 -8.58 4.12
CA VAL A 5 -2.28 -7.66 2.98
C VAL A 5 -3.69 -7.65 2.39
N GLU A 6 -4.30 -8.81 2.21
CA GLU A 6 -5.66 -8.92 1.69
C GLU A 6 -6.65 -8.18 2.60
N ARG A 7 -6.51 -8.35 3.92
CA ARG A 7 -7.37 -7.65 4.88
C ARG A 7 -7.19 -6.13 4.81
N CYS A 8 -5.96 -5.66 4.66
CA CYS A 8 -5.70 -4.23 4.49
C CYS A 8 -6.37 -3.69 3.22
N LEU A 9 -6.32 -4.44 2.13
CA LEU A 9 -6.93 -4.04 0.87
C LEU A 9 -8.45 -3.96 0.95
N GLU A 10 -9.07 -4.80 1.77
CA GLU A 10 -10.52 -4.81 1.97
C GLU A 10 -11.01 -3.80 3.00
N CYS A 11 -10.09 -3.23 3.78
CA CYS A 11 -10.44 -2.37 4.91
C CYS A 11 -10.77 -0.95 4.47
N LYS A 12 -11.91 -0.43 4.94
CA LYS A 12 -12.37 0.94 4.63
C LYS A 12 -12.07 1.93 5.76
N THR A 13 -11.41 1.48 6.82
CA THR A 13 -11.08 2.31 7.98
C THR A 13 -9.63 2.09 8.37
N ASP A 14 -9.14 2.93 9.29
CA ASP A 14 -7.78 2.78 9.80
C ASP A 14 -7.72 1.55 10.71
N ARG A 15 -6.81 0.62 10.40
CA ARG A 15 -6.73 -0.63 11.15
C ARG A 15 -5.40 -1.33 10.93
N SER A 16 -5.01 -2.16 11.88
CA SER A 16 -3.81 -3.00 11.80
C SER A 16 -4.17 -4.48 11.88
N PHE A 17 -3.43 -5.28 11.13
CA PHE A 17 -3.55 -6.74 11.11
C PHE A 17 -2.16 -7.34 11.30
N GLY A 18 -1.78 -7.58 12.57
CA GLY A 18 -0.42 -7.99 12.89
C GLY A 18 0.56 -6.87 12.60
N ASN A 19 1.58 -7.15 11.81
CA ASN A 19 2.61 -6.17 11.42
C ASN A 19 2.21 -5.31 10.23
N HIS A 20 1.09 -5.61 9.58
CA HIS A 20 0.58 -4.86 8.45
C HIS A 20 -0.54 -3.95 8.91
N GLY A 21 -0.65 -2.79 8.30
CA GLY A 21 -1.70 -1.85 8.63
C GLY A 21 -2.11 -1.03 7.44
N THR A 22 -3.23 -0.33 7.61
CA THR A 22 -3.72 0.63 6.61
C THR A 22 -4.34 1.82 7.33
N TRP A 23 -4.21 3.00 6.74
CA TRP A 23 -4.90 4.18 7.22
C TRP A 23 -5.24 5.10 6.06
N TRP A 24 -6.23 5.94 6.27
CA TRP A 24 -6.80 6.78 5.22
C TRP A 24 -6.59 8.25 5.55
N SER A 25 -6.42 9.05 4.49
CA SER A 25 -6.28 10.50 4.61
C SER A 25 -7.10 11.17 3.52
N MET A 26 -7.71 12.30 3.88
CA MET A 26 -8.42 13.15 2.92
C MET A 26 -7.87 14.57 3.08
N PRO A 27 -6.76 14.90 2.42
CA PRO A 27 -6.18 16.25 2.52
C PRO A 27 -7.11 17.31 1.92
N CYS A 28 -6.78 18.58 2.16
CA CYS A 28 -7.62 19.70 1.71
C CYS A 28 -7.81 19.75 0.20
N THR A 29 -6.98 19.06 -0.57
CA THR A 29 -7.13 18.93 -2.03
C THR A 29 -8.34 18.12 -2.43
N GLY A 30 -8.94 17.37 -1.51
CA GLY A 30 -10.08 16.50 -1.77
C GLY A 30 -9.72 15.11 -2.26
N ASP A 31 -8.44 14.81 -2.38
CA ASP A 31 -8.00 13.47 -2.79
C ASP A 31 -8.24 12.46 -1.66
N ILE A 32 -8.61 11.23 -2.04
CA ILE A 32 -8.74 10.13 -1.09
C ILE A 32 -7.48 9.29 -1.19
N ILE A 33 -6.72 9.25 -0.10
CA ILE A 33 -5.43 8.56 -0.07
C ILE A 33 -5.48 7.46 0.98
N GLN A 34 -5.05 6.26 0.59
CA GLN A 34 -4.90 5.12 1.49
C GLN A 34 -3.43 4.76 1.60
N TYR A 35 -2.97 4.58 2.83
CA TYR A 35 -1.61 4.17 3.12
C TYR A 35 -1.62 2.73 3.60
N PHE A 36 -0.62 1.97 3.20
CA PHE A 36 -0.37 0.63 3.71
C PHE A 36 0.98 0.60 4.39
N THR A 37 1.03 0.03 5.58
CA THR A 37 2.24 0.02 6.39
C THR A 37 2.70 -1.40 6.69
N TYR A 38 3.98 -1.53 6.98
CA TYR A 38 4.58 -2.74 7.51
C TYR A 38 5.55 -2.35 8.61
N HIS A 39 5.34 -2.87 9.82
CA HIS A 39 6.07 -2.48 11.04
C HIS A 39 6.03 -0.97 11.28
N GLY A 40 4.89 -0.35 10.97
CA GLY A 40 4.71 1.09 11.16
C GLY A 40 5.29 1.98 10.06
N ASN A 41 5.99 1.41 9.09
CA ASN A 41 6.57 2.17 7.97
C ASN A 41 5.65 2.10 6.76
N VAL A 42 5.38 3.26 6.14
CA VAL A 42 4.58 3.30 4.91
C VAL A 42 5.36 2.66 3.78
N ILE A 43 4.79 1.65 3.17
CA ILE A 43 5.39 0.95 2.02
C ILE A 43 4.56 1.11 0.75
N CYS A 44 3.29 1.47 0.87
CA CYS A 44 2.42 1.67 -0.29
C CYS A 44 1.49 2.84 -0.02
N ARG A 45 1.36 3.72 -1.01
CA ARG A 45 0.44 4.85 -0.95
C ARG A 45 -0.42 4.85 -2.20
N VAL A 46 -1.73 4.79 -2.03
CA VAL A 46 -2.68 4.77 -3.13
C VAL A 46 -3.48 6.06 -3.11
N ASN A 47 -3.38 6.83 -4.18
CA ASN A 47 -4.26 7.98 -4.39
C ASN A 47 -5.43 7.49 -5.26
N TRP A 48 -6.57 7.26 -4.62
CA TRP A 48 -7.75 6.72 -5.30
C TRP A 48 -8.36 7.72 -6.27
N THR A 49 -8.22 9.02 -5.98
CA THR A 49 -8.75 10.07 -6.82
C THR A 49 -7.93 10.25 -8.09
N GLN A 50 -6.59 10.24 -7.95
CA GLN A 50 -5.67 10.37 -9.08
C GLN A 50 -5.36 9.03 -9.75
N LYS A 51 -5.78 7.92 -9.15
CA LYS A 51 -5.56 6.57 -9.67
C LYS A 51 -4.08 6.24 -9.82
N THR A 52 -3.32 6.49 -8.77
CA THR A 52 -1.89 6.19 -8.73
C THR A 52 -1.55 5.34 -7.52
N VAL A 53 -0.57 4.45 -7.70
CA VAL A 53 -0.04 3.58 -6.63
C VAL A 53 1.45 3.83 -6.52
N TYR A 54 1.90 4.23 -5.35
CA TYR A 54 3.31 4.48 -5.07
C TYR A 54 3.83 3.42 -4.11
N LEU A 55 4.87 2.71 -4.52
CA LEU A 55 5.48 1.64 -3.74
C LEU A 55 6.88 2.05 -3.29
N THR A 56 7.19 1.84 -2.01
CA THR A 56 8.51 2.09 -1.46
C THR A 56 8.82 1.07 -0.37
N ASN A 57 10.08 0.68 -0.23
CA ASN A 57 10.48 -0.19 0.87
C ASN A 57 10.92 0.62 2.10
N SER A 58 10.83 1.94 2.05
CA SER A 58 11.23 2.84 3.14
C SER A 58 12.67 2.60 3.63
N GLY A 59 13.54 2.14 2.74
CA GLY A 59 14.92 1.77 3.08
C GLY A 59 15.06 0.37 3.68
N TRP A 60 13.97 -0.37 3.81
CA TRP A 60 13.97 -1.72 4.38
C TRP A 60 13.91 -2.77 3.26
N ASP A 61 15.05 -3.10 2.68
CA ASP A 61 15.11 -4.10 1.61
C ASP A 61 15.19 -5.51 2.22
N THR A 62 14.08 -5.93 2.82
CA THR A 62 13.95 -7.27 3.38
C THR A 62 13.01 -8.11 2.54
N ARG A 63 13.14 -9.44 2.64
CA ARG A 63 12.26 -10.36 1.92
C ARG A 63 10.80 -10.15 2.29
N SER A 64 10.51 -9.94 3.56
CA SER A 64 9.14 -9.75 4.04
C SER A 64 8.52 -8.48 3.49
N THR A 65 9.27 -7.37 3.49
CA THR A 65 8.80 -6.10 2.94
C THR A 65 8.53 -6.22 1.45
N ASN A 66 9.47 -6.81 0.72
CA ASN A 66 9.33 -6.98 -0.74
C ASN A 66 8.19 -7.92 -1.10
N ARG A 67 7.93 -8.94 -0.29
CA ARG A 67 6.79 -9.83 -0.50
C ARG A 67 5.47 -9.07 -0.39
N ALA A 68 5.31 -8.24 0.63
CA ALA A 68 4.11 -7.42 0.79
C ALA A 68 3.96 -6.44 -0.38
N LEU A 69 5.04 -5.78 -0.79
CA LEU A 69 5.04 -4.86 -1.92
C LEU A 69 4.64 -5.55 -3.22
N ASN A 70 5.16 -6.76 -3.45
CA ASN A 70 4.80 -7.53 -4.64
C ASN A 70 3.30 -7.88 -4.62
N ASP A 71 2.76 -8.22 -3.46
CA ASP A 71 1.34 -8.51 -3.32
C ASP A 71 0.48 -7.28 -3.64
N TYR A 72 0.83 -6.10 -3.12
CA TYR A 72 0.12 -4.87 -3.44
C TYR A 72 0.22 -4.52 -4.92
N LYS A 73 1.42 -4.59 -5.49
CA LYS A 73 1.64 -4.32 -6.90
C LYS A 73 0.80 -5.23 -7.78
N HIS A 74 0.81 -6.52 -7.48
CA HIS A 74 0.07 -7.52 -8.24
C HIS A 74 -1.44 -7.26 -8.17
N TRP A 75 -1.96 -6.99 -6.97
CA TRP A 75 -3.39 -6.74 -6.79
C TRP A 75 -3.86 -5.52 -7.58
N PHE A 76 -3.13 -4.41 -7.48
CA PHE A 76 -3.51 -3.19 -8.20
C PHE A 76 -3.34 -3.34 -9.71
N THR A 77 -2.34 -4.09 -10.16
CA THR A 77 -2.15 -4.36 -11.58
C THR A 77 -3.32 -5.17 -12.14
N GLU A 78 -3.80 -6.15 -11.40
CA GLU A 78 -4.85 -7.05 -11.88
C GLU A 78 -6.26 -6.49 -11.70
N ASN A 79 -6.49 -5.69 -10.67
CA ASN A 79 -7.84 -5.24 -10.29
C ASN A 79 -8.13 -3.79 -10.63
N THR A 80 -7.14 -3.03 -11.08
CA THR A 80 -7.30 -1.62 -11.44
C THR A 80 -6.48 -1.29 -12.68
N ASP A 81 -6.74 -0.11 -13.25
CA ASP A 81 -5.93 0.49 -14.31
C ASP A 81 -5.01 1.60 -13.77
N PHE A 82 -4.77 1.61 -12.46
CA PHE A 82 -3.97 2.65 -11.81
C PHE A 82 -2.52 2.62 -12.29
N GLU A 83 -1.91 3.79 -12.39
CA GLU A 83 -0.48 3.91 -12.65
C GLU A 83 0.31 3.44 -11.44
N ILE A 84 1.27 2.55 -11.66
CA ILE A 84 2.09 2.01 -10.57
C ILE A 84 3.49 2.59 -10.65
N ILE A 85 3.88 3.28 -9.59
CA ILE A 85 5.20 3.90 -9.47
C ILE A 85 5.98 3.11 -8.41
N ASP A 86 6.90 2.26 -8.86
CA ASP A 86 7.69 1.39 -7.99
C ASP A 86 9.02 2.07 -7.69
N LYS A 87 9.17 2.55 -6.46
CA LYS A 87 10.37 3.27 -5.99
C LYS A 87 11.16 2.45 -4.97
N ARG A 88 11.09 1.13 -5.07
CA ARG A 88 11.88 0.27 -4.18
C ARG A 88 13.37 0.44 -4.46
N GLU A 89 14.13 0.53 -3.38
CA GLU A 89 15.58 0.52 -3.45
C GLU A 89 16.08 -0.91 -3.49
N ASN A 90 17.02 -1.19 -4.36
CA ASN A 90 17.64 -2.50 -4.48
C ASN A 90 19.03 -2.50 -3.85
#